data_9885654f5244a264945fee6f83088d80
#
_entry.id   9885654f5244a264945fee6f83088d80
#
_cell.length_a   1.000
_cell.length_b   1.000
_cell.length_c   1.000
_cell.angle_alpha   90.00
_cell.angle_beta   90.00
_cell.angle_gamma   90.00
#
_symmetry.space_group_name_H-M   'P 1'
#
loop_
_entity.id
_entity.type
_entity.pdbx_description
1 polymer ?
#
loop_
_entity_poly.entity_id
_entity_poly.type
_entity_poly.pdbx_seq_one_letter_code
_entity_poly.pdbx_strand_id
1 'polypeptide(L)'
;LNVGNAKLQKTSSNTSITDGNGNYSIAGATYGVFSDKDCTKQLAPLTTDENGNTDIVEVKAGTVYIKELSAPAGYKVDKTVYSLKVEAGKTATLKVSDTPKVTDTLIELFKIDMETQKDNPQGSASLAGAEFTWKYYAGFYNKDNLPAEATRTWVTKTIAETDSDGTTHYITKLADAYKVSGDSFYMQDGKAVLPLGTLTVEETKAPNGYLLEGAYMQSGDKSEQIKGLYVTQITEDGDLAVLSGSNQFSVSDKVIRGGVKIQKRDLETGDTKPQGSATLKDTVFDIISLNDNSVLVEGKLYKKNEVVKTIRTDIEGIASTSSDLLPYGKFRIVESEAPDGYLTDGAKPIDFTITENGKIVDLTDEAHSIYNQIKRGDIEGVKIGAGTHKRLADVPFRITSKT
;
A
#
# COMPACT_ATOMS: atom_id res chain seq x y z
N LEU A 1 1.59 73.07 -12.02
CA LEU A 1 2.37 71.91 -11.53
C LEU A 1 2.10 70.71 -12.46
N ASN A 2 3.13 70.14 -13.07
CA ASN A 2 3.01 69.04 -13.99
C ASN A 2 3.11 67.70 -13.18
N VAL A 3 2.07 67.42 -12.36
CA VAL A 3 1.97 66.25 -11.51
C VAL A 3 0.72 65.43 -11.82
N GLY A 4 0.81 64.13 -11.58
CA GLY A 4 -0.30 63.19 -11.63
C GLY A 4 -0.18 62.18 -10.51
N ASN A 5 -1.05 61.21 -10.50
CA ASN A 5 -1.12 60.21 -9.43
C ASN A 5 -0.80 58.80 -9.96
N ALA A 6 -0.11 58.04 -9.17
CA ALA A 6 0.16 56.60 -9.37
C ALA A 6 -0.47 55.76 -8.28
N LYS A 7 -1.05 54.66 -8.63
CA LYS A 7 -1.49 53.59 -7.69
C LYS A 7 -1.30 52.23 -8.32
N LEU A 8 -1.44 51.17 -7.49
CA LEU A 8 -1.28 49.78 -7.89
C LEU A 8 -2.50 48.97 -7.44
N GLN A 9 -2.87 48.00 -8.26
CA GLN A 9 -3.85 46.96 -7.92
C GLN A 9 -3.22 45.58 -8.11
N LYS A 10 -3.20 44.80 -7.04
CA LYS A 10 -2.60 43.48 -6.99
C LYS A 10 -3.66 42.38 -6.95
N THR A 11 -3.42 41.30 -7.66
CA THR A 11 -4.23 40.09 -7.63
C THR A 11 -3.36 38.84 -7.48
N SER A 12 -3.96 37.70 -7.17
CA SER A 12 -3.30 36.41 -7.29
C SER A 12 -3.27 35.93 -8.74
N SER A 13 -2.15 35.36 -9.19
CA SER A 13 -2.06 34.71 -10.50
C SER A 13 -2.77 33.36 -10.56
N ASN A 14 -3.16 32.79 -9.40
CA ASN A 14 -3.83 31.51 -9.31
C ASN A 14 -4.85 31.48 -8.17
N THR A 15 -6.04 32.02 -8.46
CA THR A 15 -7.14 32.12 -7.47
C THR A 15 -7.70 30.76 -7.04
N SER A 16 -7.57 29.72 -7.86
CA SER A 16 -7.99 28.36 -7.48
C SER A 16 -7.19 27.79 -6.29
N ILE A 17 -5.99 28.30 -6.07
CA ILE A 17 -5.14 27.95 -4.93
C ILE A 17 -5.39 28.88 -3.74
N THR A 18 -5.53 30.18 -4.00
CA THR A 18 -5.49 31.20 -2.95
C THR A 18 -6.86 31.60 -2.41
N ASP A 19 -7.94 31.47 -3.18
CA ASP A 19 -9.28 31.85 -2.72
C ASP A 19 -9.74 30.95 -1.57
N GLY A 20 -10.17 31.58 -0.47
CA GLY A 20 -10.62 30.86 0.72
C GLY A 20 -9.51 30.20 1.54
N ASN A 21 -8.25 30.41 1.18
CA ASN A 21 -7.09 29.86 1.90
C ASN A 21 -6.39 30.97 2.69
N GLY A 22 -6.52 30.94 4.01
CA GLY A 22 -5.98 31.97 4.93
C GLY A 22 -4.46 32.02 5.01
N ASN A 23 -3.74 31.07 4.36
CA ASN A 23 -2.28 31.11 4.27
C ASN A 23 -1.79 32.08 3.19
N TYR A 24 -2.69 32.65 2.38
CA TYR A 24 -2.41 33.62 1.33
C TYR A 24 -3.14 34.91 1.59
N SER A 25 -2.43 36.02 1.51
CA SER A 25 -3.00 37.36 1.63
C SER A 25 -2.37 38.26 0.58
N ILE A 26 -3.17 39.04 -0.12
CA ILE A 26 -2.66 40.09 -1.04
C ILE A 26 -2.40 41.44 -0.34
N ALA A 27 -2.75 41.53 0.95
CA ALA A 27 -2.45 42.67 1.79
C ALA A 27 -0.97 42.68 2.25
N GLY A 28 -0.40 43.85 2.40
CA GLY A 28 0.93 44.03 2.94
C GLY A 28 2.08 43.86 1.96
N ALA A 29 1.82 43.67 0.66
CA ALA A 29 2.85 43.77 -0.37
C ALA A 29 3.40 45.20 -0.42
N THR A 30 4.71 45.37 -0.42
CA THR A 30 5.35 46.67 -0.50
C THR A 30 6.02 46.87 -1.85
N TYR A 31 5.79 48.07 -2.44
CA TYR A 31 6.38 48.48 -3.71
C TYR A 31 7.09 49.81 -3.53
N GLY A 32 8.11 50.02 -4.33
CA GLY A 32 8.72 51.35 -4.53
C GLY A 32 8.29 51.93 -5.87
N VAL A 33 7.96 53.23 -5.90
CA VAL A 33 7.82 54.03 -7.10
C VAL A 33 9.12 54.79 -7.32
N PHE A 34 9.78 54.63 -8.48
CA PHE A 34 11.12 55.13 -8.77
C PHE A 34 11.08 56.04 -9.99
N SER A 35 12.00 57.04 -10.01
CA SER A 35 12.19 57.92 -11.16
C SER A 35 13.07 57.34 -12.27
N ASP A 36 13.84 56.28 -11.95
CA ASP A 36 14.79 55.64 -12.84
C ASP A 36 14.53 54.14 -12.99
N LYS A 37 14.86 53.57 -14.15
CA LYS A 37 14.64 52.18 -14.49
C LYS A 37 15.43 51.19 -13.59
N ASP A 38 16.58 51.63 -13.08
CA ASP A 38 17.43 50.82 -12.20
C ASP A 38 16.91 50.80 -10.75
N CYS A 39 15.79 51.51 -10.48
CA CYS A 39 15.13 51.57 -9.18
C CYS A 39 16.08 52.00 -8.04
N THR A 40 16.92 53.01 -8.32
CA THR A 40 17.87 53.59 -7.35
C THR A 40 17.33 54.81 -6.65
N LYS A 41 16.38 55.55 -7.30
CA LYS A 41 15.82 56.82 -6.79
C LYS A 41 14.33 56.64 -6.49
N GLN A 42 14.04 56.21 -5.26
CA GLN A 42 12.65 56.03 -4.84
C GLN A 42 11.96 57.39 -4.62
N LEU A 43 10.79 57.53 -5.20
CA LEU A 43 9.92 58.71 -5.07
C LEU A 43 8.90 58.53 -3.94
N ALA A 44 8.29 57.32 -3.85
CA ALA A 44 7.25 57.02 -2.89
C ALA A 44 7.15 55.51 -2.64
N PRO A 45 6.69 55.07 -1.46
CA PRO A 45 6.28 53.68 -1.20
C PRO A 45 4.81 53.47 -1.56
N LEU A 46 4.43 52.23 -1.90
CA LEU A 46 3.06 51.76 -2.00
C LEU A 46 2.92 50.49 -1.19
N THR A 47 1.79 50.32 -0.48
CA THR A 47 1.47 49.12 0.28
C THR A 47 0.05 48.67 -0.06
N THR A 48 -0.15 47.40 -0.34
CA THR A 48 -1.46 46.82 -0.69
C THR A 48 -2.34 46.62 0.57
N ASP A 49 -3.63 46.92 0.43
CA ASP A 49 -4.67 46.62 1.39
C ASP A 49 -5.23 45.20 1.17
N GLU A 50 -6.25 44.80 1.95
CA GLU A 50 -6.91 43.51 1.87
C GLU A 50 -7.56 43.20 0.52
N ASN A 51 -7.86 44.23 -0.28
CA ASN A 51 -8.41 44.12 -1.63
C ASN A 51 -7.34 44.20 -2.72
N GLY A 52 -6.06 44.29 -2.32
CA GLY A 52 -4.91 44.42 -3.24
C GLY A 52 -4.72 45.82 -3.81
N ASN A 53 -5.43 46.83 -3.28
CA ASN A 53 -5.28 48.21 -3.73
C ASN A 53 -4.24 48.94 -2.87
N THR A 54 -3.56 49.95 -3.47
CA THR A 54 -2.71 50.86 -2.73
C THR A 54 -3.32 52.23 -2.62
N ASP A 55 -2.84 53.04 -1.71
CA ASP A 55 -3.07 54.48 -1.71
C ASP A 55 -2.52 55.08 -2.99
N ILE A 56 -3.01 56.29 -3.26
CA ILE A 56 -2.57 57.12 -4.38
C ILE A 56 -1.34 57.94 -3.96
N VAL A 57 -0.29 57.95 -4.78
CA VAL A 57 0.89 58.78 -4.56
C VAL A 57 1.03 59.79 -5.69
N GLU A 58 1.27 61.06 -5.34
CA GLU A 58 1.54 62.11 -6.31
C GLU A 58 3.00 62.02 -6.81
N VAL A 59 3.18 62.06 -8.12
CA VAL A 59 4.48 62.04 -8.77
C VAL A 59 4.50 63.02 -9.94
N LYS A 60 5.67 63.45 -10.38
CA LYS A 60 5.84 64.26 -11.58
C LYS A 60 5.31 63.50 -12.80
N ALA A 61 4.54 64.18 -13.66
CA ALA A 61 4.06 63.59 -14.91
C ALA A 61 5.24 63.12 -15.79
N GLY A 62 5.09 61.93 -16.34
CA GLY A 62 6.14 61.23 -17.08
C GLY A 62 6.11 59.72 -16.84
N THR A 63 7.18 59.03 -17.13
CA THR A 63 7.32 57.60 -16.84
C THR A 63 7.94 57.39 -15.47
N VAL A 64 7.28 56.63 -14.64
CA VAL A 64 7.82 56.13 -13.36
C VAL A 64 7.99 54.61 -13.45
N TYR A 65 8.82 54.07 -12.60
CA TYR A 65 9.11 52.63 -12.51
C TYR A 65 8.64 52.11 -11.16
N ILE A 66 7.97 50.94 -11.18
CA ILE A 66 7.42 50.33 -9.96
C ILE A 66 8.00 48.93 -9.84
N LYS A 67 8.49 48.63 -8.66
CA LYS A 67 9.10 47.35 -8.33
C LYS A 67 8.60 46.89 -6.96
N GLU A 68 8.30 45.58 -6.86
CA GLU A 68 7.99 44.94 -5.57
C GLU A 68 9.25 44.84 -4.72
N LEU A 69 9.14 45.27 -3.46
CA LEU A 69 10.23 45.22 -2.47
C LEU A 69 10.05 44.05 -1.53
N SER A 70 8.80 43.74 -1.17
CA SER A 70 8.46 42.52 -0.40
C SER A 70 7.10 41.97 -0.82
N ALA A 71 7.04 40.66 -0.99
CA ALA A 71 5.80 39.96 -1.29
C ALA A 71 4.91 39.86 -0.05
N PRO A 72 3.60 39.77 -0.21
CA PRO A 72 2.68 39.47 0.86
C PRO A 72 2.76 37.98 1.24
N ALA A 73 2.11 37.60 2.38
CA ALA A 73 2.10 36.23 2.88
C ALA A 73 1.63 35.21 1.85
N GLY A 74 2.41 34.14 1.69
CA GLY A 74 2.10 33.03 0.79
C GLY A 74 2.50 33.25 -0.68
N TYR A 75 3.08 34.37 -1.04
CA TYR A 75 3.45 34.68 -2.43
C TYR A 75 4.97 34.82 -2.63
N LYS A 76 5.40 34.59 -3.87
CA LYS A 76 6.77 34.85 -4.31
C LYS A 76 6.93 36.29 -4.65
N VAL A 77 8.08 36.88 -4.33
CA VAL A 77 8.41 38.28 -4.75
C VAL A 77 8.46 38.35 -6.27
N ASP A 78 7.72 39.30 -6.86
CA ASP A 78 7.82 39.64 -8.28
C ASP A 78 9.02 40.57 -8.51
N LYS A 79 10.04 40.05 -9.18
CA LYS A 79 11.28 40.82 -9.48
C LYS A 79 11.15 41.76 -10.69
N THR A 80 10.00 41.77 -11.33
CA THR A 80 9.75 42.61 -12.53
C THR A 80 9.77 44.08 -12.19
N VAL A 81 10.44 44.88 -13.01
CA VAL A 81 10.37 46.35 -12.99
C VAL A 81 9.35 46.80 -14.01
N TYR A 82 8.27 47.37 -13.54
CA TYR A 82 7.17 47.83 -14.37
C TYR A 82 7.35 49.32 -14.72
N SER A 83 7.07 49.72 -15.92
CA SER A 83 6.97 51.13 -16.32
C SER A 83 5.51 51.60 -16.31
N LEU A 84 5.24 52.75 -15.70
CA LEU A 84 3.90 53.33 -15.65
C LEU A 84 3.97 54.79 -16.17
N LYS A 85 3.20 55.10 -17.20
CA LYS A 85 3.06 56.45 -17.70
C LYS A 85 2.02 57.21 -16.87
N VAL A 86 2.44 58.31 -16.24
CA VAL A 86 1.59 59.18 -15.42
C VAL A 86 1.34 60.47 -16.18
N GLU A 87 0.09 60.81 -16.43
CA GLU A 87 -0.32 62.06 -17.10
C GLU A 87 -0.70 63.12 -16.07
N ALA A 88 -0.44 64.36 -16.35
CA ALA A 88 -0.77 65.48 -15.47
C ALA A 88 -2.28 65.53 -15.13
N GLY A 89 -2.60 65.66 -13.87
CA GLY A 89 -3.97 65.72 -13.36
C GLY A 89 -4.75 64.41 -13.41
N LYS A 90 -4.14 63.28 -13.83
CA LYS A 90 -4.80 61.95 -13.91
C LYS A 90 -4.16 60.97 -12.94
N THR A 91 -4.96 59.96 -12.62
CA THR A 91 -4.46 58.78 -11.85
C THR A 91 -4.18 57.62 -12.80
N ALA A 92 -2.92 57.15 -12.80
CA ALA A 92 -2.51 55.93 -13.50
C ALA A 92 -2.51 54.75 -12.52
N THR A 93 -3.07 53.64 -12.96
CA THR A 93 -3.13 52.39 -12.17
C THR A 93 -2.28 51.33 -12.84
N LEU A 94 -1.31 50.77 -12.08
CA LEU A 94 -0.59 49.56 -12.47
C LEU A 94 -1.34 48.34 -11.96
N LYS A 95 -1.64 47.38 -12.82
CA LYS A 95 -2.23 46.08 -12.43
C LYS A 95 -1.14 45.04 -12.47
N VAL A 96 -0.97 44.28 -11.38
CA VAL A 96 0.02 43.22 -11.22
C VAL A 96 -0.61 41.98 -10.58
N SER A 97 0.06 40.86 -10.74
CA SER A 97 -0.32 39.62 -10.04
C SER A 97 0.92 38.92 -9.54
N ASP A 98 0.79 38.29 -8.38
CA ASP A 98 1.84 37.46 -7.79
C ASP A 98 1.53 35.98 -7.88
N THR A 99 2.61 35.20 -7.98
CA THR A 99 2.54 33.76 -8.01
C THR A 99 2.50 33.20 -6.59
N PRO A 100 1.47 32.40 -6.20
CA PRO A 100 1.45 31.79 -4.90
C PRO A 100 2.59 30.76 -4.72
N LYS A 101 3.11 30.67 -3.51
CA LYS A 101 4.02 29.60 -3.11
C LYS A 101 3.22 28.30 -3.00
N VAL A 102 3.75 27.23 -3.53
CA VAL A 102 3.18 25.88 -3.50
C VAL A 102 4.33 24.88 -3.46
N THR A 103 4.04 23.62 -3.13
CA THR A 103 5.00 22.54 -3.38
C THR A 103 4.59 21.72 -4.60
N ASP A 104 5.53 21.43 -5.49
CA ASP A 104 5.43 20.44 -6.56
C ASP A 104 6.14 19.13 -6.21
N THR A 105 6.79 19.09 -5.04
CA THR A 105 7.38 17.87 -4.48
C THR A 105 6.29 17.09 -3.76
N LEU A 106 5.70 16.12 -4.45
CA LEU A 106 4.63 15.29 -3.91
C LEU A 106 5.18 14.04 -3.24
N ILE A 107 4.43 13.52 -2.25
CA ILE A 107 4.75 12.25 -1.60
C ILE A 107 4.48 11.11 -2.56
N GLU A 108 5.44 10.19 -2.67
CA GLU A 108 5.34 8.95 -3.41
C GLU A 108 5.40 7.76 -2.44
N LEU A 109 4.36 6.92 -2.48
CA LEU A 109 4.22 5.78 -1.59
C LEU A 109 4.51 4.48 -2.36
N PHE A 110 5.44 3.68 -1.83
CA PHE A 110 5.79 2.35 -2.32
C PHE A 110 5.14 1.29 -1.43
N LYS A 111 4.31 0.43 -2.02
CA LYS A 111 3.68 -0.66 -1.29
C LYS A 111 4.63 -1.86 -1.20
N ILE A 112 4.83 -2.37 0.00
CA ILE A 112 5.71 -3.52 0.27
C ILE A 112 5.03 -4.55 1.18
N ASP A 113 5.54 -5.76 1.15
CA ASP A 113 5.18 -6.81 2.09
C ASP A 113 5.90 -6.58 3.43
N MET A 114 5.16 -6.61 4.55
CA MET A 114 5.72 -6.35 5.88
C MET A 114 6.71 -7.42 6.34
N GLU A 115 6.46 -8.68 6.02
CA GLU A 115 7.28 -9.79 6.51
C GLU A 115 8.60 -9.90 5.76
N THR A 116 8.57 -9.72 4.43
CA THR A 116 9.77 -9.80 3.58
C THR A 116 10.48 -8.47 3.44
N GLN A 117 9.82 -7.34 3.74
CA GLN A 117 10.30 -5.98 3.51
C GLN A 117 10.67 -5.71 2.05
N LYS A 118 9.96 -6.37 1.12
CA LYS A 118 10.16 -6.25 -0.33
C LYS A 118 8.89 -5.83 -1.04
N ASP A 119 9.06 -5.33 -2.23
CA ASP A 119 8.00 -4.95 -3.16
C ASP A 119 7.45 -6.13 -4.00
N ASN A 120 7.77 -7.35 -3.61
CA ASN A 120 7.19 -8.57 -4.17
C ASN A 120 6.10 -9.09 -3.22
N PRO A 121 4.86 -9.32 -3.71
CA PRO A 121 3.82 -9.95 -2.90
C PRO A 121 4.16 -11.40 -2.60
N GLN A 122 3.55 -11.97 -1.56
CA GLN A 122 3.64 -13.38 -1.25
C GLN A 122 2.49 -14.16 -1.90
N GLY A 123 2.78 -15.38 -2.34
CA GLY A 123 1.77 -16.35 -2.76
C GLY A 123 0.93 -15.86 -3.95
N SER A 124 -0.37 -15.81 -3.75
CA SER A 124 -1.34 -15.28 -4.73
C SER A 124 -1.85 -13.88 -4.36
N ALA A 125 -1.24 -13.23 -3.37
CA ALA A 125 -1.56 -11.87 -2.99
C ALA A 125 -1.07 -10.84 -4.02
N SER A 126 -1.53 -9.61 -3.91
CA SER A 126 -1.13 -8.49 -4.76
C SER A 126 -0.76 -7.29 -3.90
N LEU A 127 0.20 -6.49 -4.35
CA LEU A 127 0.49 -5.17 -3.77
C LEU A 127 -0.17 -4.03 -4.57
N ALA A 128 -0.75 -4.35 -5.74
CA ALA A 128 -1.58 -3.44 -6.50
C ALA A 128 -3.00 -3.35 -5.92
N GLY A 129 -3.61 -2.17 -6.00
CA GLY A 129 -4.99 -1.95 -5.56
C GLY A 129 -5.15 -1.58 -4.09
N ALA A 130 -4.06 -1.34 -3.35
CA ALA A 130 -4.14 -0.68 -2.05
C ALA A 130 -4.66 0.74 -2.23
N GLU A 131 -5.64 1.17 -1.43
CA GLU A 131 -6.19 2.52 -1.55
C GLU A 131 -5.74 3.41 -0.39
N PHE A 132 -5.39 4.64 -0.75
CA PHE A 132 -4.93 5.68 0.17
C PHE A 132 -5.85 6.88 0.10
N THR A 133 -6.29 7.37 1.26
CA THR A 133 -7.06 8.59 1.38
C THR A 133 -6.15 9.74 1.77
N TRP A 134 -6.14 10.76 0.93
CA TRP A 134 -5.39 11.99 1.11
C TRP A 134 -6.36 13.11 1.45
N LYS A 135 -6.01 13.92 2.45
CA LYS A 135 -6.80 15.10 2.82
C LYS A 135 -5.90 16.31 2.93
N TYR A 136 -6.34 17.40 2.30
CA TYR A 136 -5.69 18.70 2.40
C TYR A 136 -6.56 19.64 3.24
N TYR A 137 -5.93 20.38 4.13
CA TYR A 137 -6.54 21.38 5.00
C TYR A 137 -5.85 22.72 4.77
N ALA A 138 -6.65 23.78 4.51
CA ALA A 138 -6.17 25.14 4.28
C ALA A 138 -5.80 25.83 5.61
N GLY A 139 -4.88 25.26 6.37
CA GLY A 139 -4.37 25.73 7.65
C GLY A 139 -3.29 24.81 8.15
N PHE A 140 -2.57 25.23 9.20
CA PHE A 140 -1.50 24.43 9.83
C PHE A 140 -2.05 23.71 11.04
N TYR A 141 -2.12 22.40 10.96
CA TYR A 141 -2.66 21.51 11.99
C TYR A 141 -1.69 20.38 12.29
N ASN A 142 -1.80 19.83 13.49
CA ASN A 142 -1.18 18.57 13.86
C ASN A 142 -2.27 17.47 13.95
N LYS A 143 -1.86 16.23 14.22
CA LYS A 143 -2.75 15.07 14.27
C LYS A 143 -3.91 15.24 15.25
N ASP A 144 -3.71 15.97 16.35
CA ASP A 144 -4.67 16.06 17.46
C ASP A 144 -5.72 17.16 17.25
N ASN A 145 -5.50 18.08 16.33
CA ASN A 145 -6.36 19.23 16.10
C ASN A 145 -6.81 19.43 14.65
N LEU A 146 -6.82 18.36 13.86
CA LEU A 146 -7.36 18.40 12.50
C LEU A 146 -8.84 18.79 12.50
N PRO A 147 -9.28 19.70 11.59
CA PRO A 147 -10.70 19.95 11.38
C PRO A 147 -11.47 18.71 10.98
N ALA A 148 -12.75 18.64 11.31
CA ALA A 148 -13.62 17.53 10.92
C ALA A 148 -13.76 17.41 9.40
N GLU A 149 -13.81 18.57 8.70
CA GLU A 149 -13.92 18.65 7.24
C GLU A 149 -12.58 19.06 6.61
N ALA A 150 -12.13 18.29 5.63
CA ALA A 150 -10.99 18.65 4.81
C ALA A 150 -11.40 19.67 3.73
N THR A 151 -10.45 20.50 3.28
CA THR A 151 -10.65 21.40 2.15
C THR A 151 -10.80 20.62 0.84
N ARG A 152 -9.95 19.61 0.63
CA ARG A 152 -10.05 18.63 -0.46
C ARG A 152 -9.71 17.24 0.02
N THR A 153 -10.31 16.24 -0.64
CA THR A 153 -10.07 14.83 -0.36
C THR A 153 -9.88 14.08 -1.67
N TRP A 154 -8.91 13.19 -1.72
CA TRP A 154 -8.63 12.29 -2.84
C TRP A 154 -8.43 10.87 -2.34
N VAL A 155 -8.83 9.91 -3.18
CA VAL A 155 -8.48 8.50 -3.00
C VAL A 155 -7.64 8.08 -4.20
N THR A 156 -6.48 7.53 -3.92
CA THR A 156 -5.59 6.95 -4.92
C THR A 156 -5.34 5.48 -4.63
N LYS A 157 -4.89 4.73 -5.63
CA LYS A 157 -4.55 3.31 -5.48
C LYS A 157 -3.13 3.03 -5.96
N THR A 158 -2.53 1.97 -5.43
CA THR A 158 -1.26 1.46 -5.93
C THR A 158 -1.45 0.76 -7.27
N ILE A 159 -0.55 1.02 -8.19
CA ILE A 159 -0.41 0.32 -9.48
C ILE A 159 1.02 -0.18 -9.65
N ALA A 160 1.18 -1.21 -10.47
CA ALA A 160 2.49 -1.72 -10.82
C ALA A 160 3.18 -0.78 -11.80
N GLU A 161 4.41 -0.39 -11.50
CA GLU A 161 5.30 0.34 -12.41
C GLU A 161 6.61 -0.43 -12.55
N THR A 162 7.09 -0.58 -13.78
CA THR A 162 8.33 -1.30 -14.07
C THR A 162 9.39 -0.31 -14.52
N ASP A 163 10.51 -0.31 -13.83
CA ASP A 163 11.67 0.52 -14.13
C ASP A 163 12.37 0.06 -15.40
N SER A 164 13.29 0.87 -15.89
CA SER A 164 14.10 0.57 -17.07
C SER A 164 14.99 -0.68 -16.93
N ASP A 165 15.31 -1.07 -15.70
CA ASP A 165 16.06 -2.30 -15.38
C ASP A 165 15.18 -3.57 -15.26
N GLY A 166 13.86 -3.42 -15.43
CA GLY A 166 12.88 -4.49 -15.33
C GLY A 166 12.35 -4.76 -13.92
N THR A 167 12.74 -3.97 -12.92
CA THR A 167 12.22 -4.08 -11.54
C THR A 167 10.80 -3.47 -11.47
N THR A 168 9.86 -4.23 -10.91
CA THR A 168 8.49 -3.77 -10.71
C THR A 168 8.29 -3.29 -9.29
N HIS A 169 7.76 -2.08 -9.15
CA HIS A 169 7.32 -1.45 -7.90
C HIS A 169 5.81 -1.24 -7.92
N TYR A 170 5.23 -1.11 -6.75
CA TYR A 170 3.79 -0.81 -6.59
C TYR A 170 3.69 0.53 -5.89
N ILE A 171 3.31 1.57 -6.65
CA ILE A 171 3.36 2.95 -6.18
C ILE A 171 2.02 3.65 -6.26
N THR A 172 1.86 4.70 -5.46
CA THR A 172 0.76 5.66 -5.55
C THR A 172 1.23 7.06 -5.18
N LYS A 173 0.58 8.05 -5.74
CA LYS A 173 0.78 9.48 -5.49
C LYS A 173 -0.42 10.30 -5.97
N LEU A 174 -0.45 11.58 -5.66
CA LEU A 174 -1.50 12.50 -6.13
C LEU A 174 -1.29 12.85 -7.60
N ALA A 175 -1.70 11.94 -8.50
CA ALA A 175 -1.71 12.12 -9.95
C ALA A 175 -2.85 11.33 -10.59
N ASP A 176 -3.29 11.72 -11.78
CA ASP A 176 -4.47 11.16 -12.44
C ASP A 176 -4.38 9.64 -12.67
N ALA A 177 -3.19 9.13 -12.98
CA ALA A 177 -2.98 7.68 -13.21
C ALA A 177 -3.33 6.80 -12.00
N TYR A 178 -3.25 7.34 -10.79
CA TYR A 178 -3.49 6.64 -9.53
C TYR A 178 -4.86 6.93 -8.91
N LYS A 179 -5.55 7.98 -9.39
CA LYS A 179 -6.79 8.47 -8.79
C LYS A 179 -7.93 7.48 -8.94
N VAL A 180 -8.60 7.18 -7.82
CA VAL A 180 -9.83 6.40 -7.77
C VAL A 180 -11.05 7.32 -7.71
N SER A 181 -11.00 8.34 -6.84
CA SER A 181 -12.11 9.27 -6.62
C SER A 181 -11.63 10.56 -5.93
N GLY A 182 -12.55 11.49 -5.73
CA GLY A 182 -12.33 12.70 -4.97
C GLY A 182 -12.27 13.96 -5.82
N ASP A 183 -11.80 15.04 -5.20
CA ASP A 183 -11.73 16.37 -5.78
C ASP A 183 -10.75 16.48 -6.96
N SER A 184 -10.80 17.57 -7.72
CA SER A 184 -9.75 17.91 -8.67
C SER A 184 -8.43 18.22 -7.95
N PHE A 185 -7.29 17.92 -8.58
CA PHE A 185 -5.99 18.32 -8.06
C PHE A 185 -5.82 19.84 -8.18
N TYR A 186 -5.03 20.42 -7.27
CA TYR A 186 -4.53 21.77 -7.45
C TYR A 186 -3.48 21.77 -8.54
N MET A 187 -3.55 22.76 -9.43
CA MET A 187 -2.66 22.86 -10.57
C MET A 187 -1.98 24.22 -10.60
N GLN A 188 -0.69 24.24 -10.92
CA GLN A 188 0.07 25.45 -11.22
C GLN A 188 1.06 25.16 -12.35
N ASP A 189 1.09 26.01 -13.37
CA ASP A 189 1.96 25.85 -14.55
C ASP A 189 1.85 24.46 -15.22
N GLY A 190 0.63 23.89 -15.24
CA GLY A 190 0.35 22.58 -15.84
C GLY A 190 0.79 21.38 -15.00
N LYS A 191 1.23 21.58 -13.77
CA LYS A 191 1.64 20.52 -12.82
C LYS A 191 0.68 20.44 -11.64
N ALA A 192 0.47 19.23 -11.13
CA ALA A 192 -0.19 19.03 -9.85
C ALA A 192 0.70 19.57 -8.72
N VAL A 193 0.11 20.36 -7.83
CA VAL A 193 0.79 20.99 -6.71
C VAL A 193 -0.08 20.90 -5.46
N LEU A 194 0.53 21.20 -4.30
CA LEU A 194 -0.21 21.40 -3.06
C LEU A 194 0.02 22.82 -2.54
N PRO A 195 -1.07 23.52 -2.14
CA PRO A 195 -0.96 24.81 -1.48
C PRO A 195 -0.32 24.71 -0.10
N LEU A 196 0.05 25.85 0.47
CA LEU A 196 0.45 25.95 1.88
C LEU A 196 -0.68 25.46 2.77
N GLY A 197 -0.35 24.64 3.76
CA GLY A 197 -1.32 24.04 4.68
C GLY A 197 -0.89 22.70 5.20
N THR A 198 -1.86 21.84 5.48
CA THR A 198 -1.63 20.50 6.04
C THR A 198 -2.12 19.43 5.07
N LEU A 199 -1.30 18.43 4.85
CA LEU A 199 -1.64 17.22 4.10
C LEU A 199 -1.65 16.03 5.05
N THR A 200 -2.66 15.18 4.93
CA THR A 200 -2.70 13.89 5.59
C THR A 200 -2.85 12.77 4.58
N VAL A 201 -2.31 11.61 4.90
CA VAL A 201 -2.50 10.38 4.12
C VAL A 201 -2.55 9.18 5.03
N GLU A 202 -3.45 8.26 4.72
CA GLU A 202 -3.52 6.94 5.35
C GLU A 202 -3.97 5.88 4.35
N GLU A 203 -3.58 4.65 4.57
CA GLU A 203 -4.14 3.53 3.84
C GLU A 203 -5.52 3.22 4.37
N THR A 204 -6.53 3.22 3.49
CA THR A 204 -7.93 2.99 3.84
C THR A 204 -8.48 1.66 3.32
N LYS A 205 -7.73 0.99 2.43
CA LYS A 205 -8.06 -0.34 1.94
C LYS A 205 -6.79 -1.11 1.60
N ALA A 206 -6.60 -2.26 2.25
CA ALA A 206 -5.50 -3.15 1.93
C ALA A 206 -5.66 -3.77 0.53
N PRO A 207 -4.56 -4.10 -0.16
CA PRO A 207 -4.62 -4.83 -1.40
C PRO A 207 -5.02 -6.28 -1.17
N ASN A 208 -5.39 -6.98 -2.23
CA ASN A 208 -5.88 -8.36 -2.13
C ASN A 208 -4.84 -9.29 -1.49
N GLY A 209 -5.26 -10.04 -0.48
CA GLY A 209 -4.42 -10.98 0.25
C GLY A 209 -3.63 -10.38 1.42
N TYR A 210 -3.81 -9.09 1.71
CA TYR A 210 -3.19 -8.38 2.82
C TYR A 210 -4.21 -7.86 3.82
N LEU A 211 -3.74 -7.53 5.02
CA LEU A 211 -4.51 -6.93 6.10
C LEU A 211 -4.11 -5.48 6.28
N LEU A 212 -5.10 -4.61 6.41
CA LEU A 212 -4.90 -3.20 6.74
C LEU A 212 -4.32 -3.03 8.15
N GLU A 213 -4.56 -4.00 9.02
CA GLU A 213 -4.01 -4.01 10.37
C GLU A 213 -2.48 -4.07 10.32
N GLY A 214 -1.84 -3.13 10.98
CA GLY A 214 -0.38 -3.04 11.03
C GLY A 214 0.26 -2.35 9.83
N ALA A 215 -0.52 -1.60 9.02
CA ALA A 215 0.05 -0.74 7.98
C ALA A 215 0.97 0.32 8.59
N TYR A 216 2.23 0.33 8.17
CA TYR A 216 3.24 1.29 8.60
C TYR A 216 3.82 2.03 7.41
N MET A 217 3.86 3.36 7.52
CA MET A 217 4.62 4.24 6.63
C MET A 217 6.01 4.49 7.22
N GLN A 218 7.05 4.31 6.44
CA GLN A 218 8.43 4.50 6.87
C GLN A 218 9.30 5.05 5.74
N SER A 219 10.32 5.83 6.10
CA SER A 219 11.39 6.24 5.20
C SER A 219 12.37 5.10 4.91
N GLY A 220 13.27 5.30 3.93
CA GLY A 220 14.22 4.28 3.51
C GLY A 220 15.19 3.79 4.60
N ASP A 221 15.52 4.63 5.58
CA ASP A 221 16.40 4.27 6.71
C ASP A 221 15.68 3.54 7.85
N LYS A 222 14.34 3.46 7.79
CA LYS A 222 13.48 2.81 8.79
C LYS A 222 13.62 3.38 10.21
N SER A 223 14.25 4.53 10.39
CA SER A 223 14.41 5.18 11.69
C SER A 223 13.10 5.72 12.24
N GLU A 224 12.18 6.06 11.35
CA GLU A 224 10.86 6.57 11.68
C GLU A 224 9.79 5.71 11.03
N GLN A 225 8.79 5.30 11.82
CA GLN A 225 7.64 4.54 11.37
C GLN A 225 6.36 5.19 11.89
N ILE A 226 5.42 5.46 10.99
CA ILE A 226 4.09 5.99 11.33
C ILE A 226 3.04 4.93 11.07
N LYS A 227 2.28 4.58 12.11
CA LYS A 227 1.12 3.69 11.98
C LYS A 227 -0.14 4.52 11.77
N GLY A 228 -0.91 4.17 10.74
CA GLY A 228 -2.17 4.83 10.42
C GLY A 228 -1.96 6.17 9.73
N LEU A 229 -2.53 7.24 10.29
CA LEU A 229 -2.56 8.56 9.67
C LEU A 229 -1.18 9.25 9.73
N TYR A 230 -0.62 9.58 8.58
CA TYR A 230 0.53 10.47 8.43
C TYR A 230 0.06 11.89 8.20
N VAL A 231 0.66 12.85 8.92
CA VAL A 231 0.35 14.28 8.84
C VAL A 231 1.64 15.04 8.53
N THR A 232 1.59 15.91 7.52
CA THR A 232 2.70 16.76 7.13
C THR A 232 2.22 18.17 6.80
N GLN A 233 3.11 19.15 6.83
CA GLN A 233 2.80 20.55 6.53
C GLN A 233 3.59 21.01 5.31
N ILE A 234 2.94 21.86 4.50
CA ILE A 234 3.56 22.62 3.40
C ILE A 234 3.75 24.02 3.91
N THR A 235 5.01 24.43 4.13
CA THR A 235 5.39 25.66 4.81
C THR A 235 5.50 26.85 3.85
N GLU A 236 5.68 28.05 4.40
CA GLU A 236 5.85 29.31 3.67
C GLU A 236 6.94 29.28 2.58
N ASP A 237 7.97 28.47 2.75
CA ASP A 237 9.02 28.30 1.75
C ASP A 237 8.61 27.37 0.59
N GLY A 238 7.38 26.80 0.64
CA GLY A 238 6.93 25.77 -0.28
C GLY A 238 7.55 24.40 -0.03
N ASP A 239 8.13 24.19 1.16
CA ASP A 239 8.75 22.95 1.55
C ASP A 239 7.73 22.00 2.20
N LEU A 240 7.81 20.74 1.82
CA LEU A 240 7.05 19.65 2.42
C LEU A 240 7.88 19.07 3.58
N ALA A 241 7.33 19.11 4.79
CA ALA A 241 7.93 18.46 5.95
C ALA A 241 7.73 16.95 5.85
N VAL A 242 8.78 16.19 5.54
CA VAL A 242 8.72 14.76 5.27
C VAL A 242 9.55 13.93 6.25
N LEU A 243 9.22 12.64 6.40
CA LEU A 243 9.97 11.70 7.21
C LEU A 243 11.42 11.61 6.71
N SER A 244 12.38 11.73 7.62
CA SER A 244 13.81 11.60 7.33
C SER A 244 14.30 12.40 6.12
N GLY A 245 13.63 13.50 5.77
CA GLY A 245 13.96 14.33 4.62
C GLY A 245 13.67 13.74 3.24
N SER A 246 12.98 12.59 3.18
CA SER A 246 12.59 11.93 1.92
C SER A 246 11.11 12.13 1.62
N ASN A 247 10.76 12.30 0.35
CA ASN A 247 9.38 12.29 -0.13
C ASN A 247 8.94 10.92 -0.65
N GLN A 248 9.79 9.90 -0.55
CA GLN A 248 9.50 8.52 -0.92
C GLN A 248 9.42 7.65 0.33
N PHE A 249 8.28 7.01 0.54
CA PHE A 249 8.03 6.18 1.71
C PHE A 249 7.56 4.80 1.31
N SER A 250 7.96 3.78 2.08
CA SER A 250 7.39 2.45 1.99
C SER A 250 6.19 2.34 2.93
N VAL A 251 5.12 1.72 2.46
CA VAL A 251 3.94 1.36 3.27
C VAL A 251 3.79 -0.14 3.25
N SER A 252 3.90 -0.77 4.42
CA SER A 252 3.90 -2.23 4.56
C SER A 252 2.60 -2.74 5.16
N ASP A 253 2.11 -3.87 4.64
CA ASP A 253 0.99 -4.62 5.19
C ASP A 253 1.39 -6.05 5.51
N LYS A 254 0.64 -6.64 6.45
CA LYS A 254 0.77 -8.03 6.83
C LYS A 254 -0.04 -8.91 5.88
N VAL A 255 0.59 -9.95 5.32
CA VAL A 255 -0.11 -10.93 4.47
C VAL A 255 -1.12 -11.74 5.30
N ILE A 256 -2.27 -12.06 4.71
CA ILE A 256 -3.25 -13.00 5.28
C ILE A 256 -2.59 -14.36 5.44
N ARG A 257 -2.79 -15.01 6.59
CA ARG A 257 -2.30 -16.35 6.87
C ARG A 257 -3.39 -17.26 7.37
N GLY A 258 -3.27 -18.55 7.03
CA GLY A 258 -4.18 -19.60 7.47
C GLY A 258 -3.47 -20.92 7.66
N GLY A 259 -4.25 -21.94 7.94
CA GLY A 259 -3.79 -23.32 8.09
C GLY A 259 -4.67 -24.31 7.32
N VAL A 260 -4.32 -25.58 7.43
CA VAL A 260 -5.06 -26.70 6.82
C VAL A 260 -5.14 -27.86 7.78
N LYS A 261 -6.24 -28.60 7.72
CA LYS A 261 -6.50 -29.84 8.46
C LYS A 261 -7.01 -30.89 7.48
N ILE A 262 -6.42 -32.10 7.54
CA ILE A 262 -6.74 -33.21 6.63
C ILE A 262 -7.00 -34.49 7.39
N GLN A 263 -7.86 -35.37 6.84
CA GLN A 263 -8.20 -36.67 7.36
C GLN A 263 -7.69 -37.80 6.46
N LYS A 264 -7.09 -38.80 7.04
CA LYS A 264 -6.73 -40.06 6.42
C LYS A 264 -7.87 -41.08 6.57
N ARG A 265 -8.18 -41.82 5.49
CA ARG A 265 -9.24 -42.83 5.48
C ARG A 265 -8.78 -44.13 4.82
N ASP A 266 -9.41 -45.23 5.22
CA ASP A 266 -9.29 -46.52 4.54
C ASP A 266 -10.08 -46.50 3.23
N LEU A 267 -9.45 -46.92 2.13
CA LEU A 267 -10.09 -46.88 0.78
C LEU A 267 -11.24 -47.89 0.63
N GLU A 268 -11.14 -49.05 1.26
CA GLU A 268 -12.14 -50.13 1.12
C GLU A 268 -13.40 -49.89 1.93
N THR A 269 -13.21 -49.39 3.17
CA THR A 269 -14.34 -49.15 4.08
C THR A 269 -14.88 -47.72 4.00
N GLY A 270 -14.07 -46.78 3.53
CA GLY A 270 -14.38 -45.37 3.60
C GLY A 270 -14.26 -44.76 5.00
N ASP A 271 -13.89 -45.54 6.00
CA ASP A 271 -13.90 -45.17 7.40
C ASP A 271 -12.61 -44.46 7.83
N THR A 272 -12.67 -43.76 8.94
CA THR A 272 -11.53 -43.16 9.65
C THR A 272 -10.88 -44.15 10.60
N LYS A 273 -11.34 -45.40 10.64
CA LYS A 273 -10.76 -46.51 11.44
C LYS A 273 -9.96 -47.43 10.54
N PRO A 274 -8.73 -47.80 10.95
CA PRO A 274 -7.93 -48.76 10.21
C PRO A 274 -8.50 -50.16 10.31
N GLN A 275 -8.13 -51.05 9.37
CA GLN A 275 -8.47 -52.47 9.42
C GLN A 275 -7.36 -53.28 10.09
N GLY A 276 -7.76 -54.31 10.86
CA GLY A 276 -6.83 -55.28 11.47
C GLY A 276 -5.78 -54.61 12.39
N SER A 277 -4.53 -54.88 12.12
CA SER A 277 -3.39 -54.32 12.89
C SER A 277 -2.80 -53.07 12.26
N ALA A 278 -3.37 -52.57 11.14
CA ALA A 278 -2.92 -51.38 10.49
C ALA A 278 -3.22 -50.12 11.32
N THR A 279 -2.60 -49.01 10.96
CA THR A 279 -2.85 -47.70 11.59
C THR A 279 -3.01 -46.61 10.53
N LEU A 280 -3.70 -45.55 10.87
CA LEU A 280 -3.75 -44.32 10.07
C LEU A 280 -2.80 -43.23 10.60
N LYS A 281 -2.14 -43.53 11.74
CA LYS A 281 -1.14 -42.68 12.38
C LYS A 281 0.16 -42.62 11.56
N ASP A 282 0.88 -41.53 11.68
CA ASP A 282 2.21 -41.29 11.07
C ASP A 282 2.22 -41.30 9.53
N THR A 283 1.06 -41.16 8.88
CA THR A 283 1.03 -40.81 7.44
C THR A 283 1.72 -39.48 7.24
N VAL A 284 2.63 -39.40 6.28
CA VAL A 284 3.39 -38.19 5.98
C VAL A 284 2.79 -37.47 4.80
N PHE A 285 2.51 -36.17 4.98
CA PHE A 285 2.03 -35.30 3.94
C PHE A 285 2.97 -34.13 3.72
N ASP A 286 3.26 -33.85 2.46
CA ASP A 286 3.99 -32.68 2.03
C ASP A 286 3.02 -31.61 1.51
N ILE A 287 3.14 -30.39 2.01
CA ILE A 287 2.41 -29.22 1.52
C ILE A 287 3.32 -28.50 0.53
N ILE A 288 2.84 -28.36 -0.69
CA ILE A 288 3.60 -27.80 -1.83
C ILE A 288 2.98 -26.46 -2.23
N SER A 289 3.80 -25.44 -2.46
CA SER A 289 3.34 -24.16 -2.99
C SER A 289 2.99 -24.27 -4.48
N LEU A 290 1.80 -23.82 -4.86
CA LEU A 290 1.38 -23.67 -6.26
C LEU A 290 1.42 -22.21 -6.75
N ASN A 291 2.01 -21.32 -5.95
CA ASN A 291 2.01 -19.89 -6.19
C ASN A 291 3.15 -19.45 -7.12
N ASP A 292 2.89 -18.47 -7.97
CA ASP A 292 3.92 -17.89 -8.83
C ASP A 292 4.89 -17.00 -8.04
N ASN A 293 4.42 -16.32 -6.98
CA ASN A 293 5.29 -15.60 -6.06
C ASN A 293 5.76 -16.53 -4.94
N SER A 294 6.96 -16.29 -4.45
CA SER A 294 7.50 -17.00 -3.29
C SER A 294 6.62 -16.80 -2.04
N VAL A 295 6.63 -17.76 -1.16
CA VAL A 295 5.92 -17.73 0.12
C VAL A 295 6.91 -17.84 1.27
N LEU A 296 6.71 -17.04 2.32
CA LEU A 296 7.50 -17.10 3.54
C LEU A 296 6.81 -18.04 4.53
N VAL A 297 7.46 -19.15 4.88
CA VAL A 297 6.96 -20.11 5.87
C VAL A 297 8.06 -20.39 6.87
N GLU A 298 7.79 -20.20 8.16
CA GLU A 298 8.75 -20.41 9.25
C GLU A 298 10.12 -19.76 8.99
N GLY A 299 10.12 -18.52 8.47
CA GLY A 299 11.33 -17.72 8.23
C GLY A 299 12.11 -18.08 6.96
N LYS A 300 11.63 -19.00 6.14
CA LYS A 300 12.24 -19.40 4.88
C LYS A 300 11.32 -19.11 3.69
N LEU A 301 11.92 -18.58 2.59
CA LEU A 301 11.22 -18.36 1.33
C LEU A 301 11.24 -19.64 0.48
N TYR A 302 10.06 -20.00 -0.03
CA TYR A 302 9.86 -21.14 -0.92
C TYR A 302 9.26 -20.68 -2.25
N LYS A 303 9.75 -21.26 -3.32
CA LYS A 303 9.27 -21.03 -4.68
C LYS A 303 8.13 -21.97 -5.04
N LYS A 304 7.52 -21.75 -6.20
CA LYS A 304 6.52 -22.66 -6.77
C LYS A 304 7.07 -24.07 -6.89
N ASN A 305 6.24 -25.05 -6.55
CA ASN A 305 6.50 -26.49 -6.54
C ASN A 305 7.49 -26.96 -5.44
N GLU A 306 7.92 -26.09 -4.55
CA GLU A 306 8.69 -26.50 -3.36
C GLU A 306 7.80 -26.95 -2.23
N VAL A 307 8.27 -27.93 -1.43
CA VAL A 307 7.62 -28.37 -0.20
C VAL A 307 7.85 -27.31 0.87
N VAL A 308 6.78 -26.69 1.32
CA VAL A 308 6.80 -25.61 2.31
C VAL A 308 6.67 -26.10 3.73
N LYS A 309 6.03 -27.27 3.91
CA LYS A 309 5.86 -27.92 5.21
C LYS A 309 5.55 -29.40 5.02
N THR A 310 6.08 -30.23 5.92
CA THR A 310 5.71 -31.64 6.07
C THR A 310 4.94 -31.82 7.38
N ILE A 311 3.81 -32.51 7.33
CA ILE A 311 2.94 -32.80 8.49
C ILE A 311 2.69 -34.30 8.59
N ARG A 312 2.31 -34.77 9.78
CA ARG A 312 2.03 -36.18 10.06
C ARG A 312 0.68 -36.33 10.75
N THR A 313 0.00 -37.44 10.45
CA THR A 313 -1.25 -37.76 11.12
C THR A 313 -1.03 -38.27 12.56
N ASP A 314 -1.97 -37.92 13.41
CA ASP A 314 -2.12 -38.46 14.76
C ASP A 314 -2.78 -39.86 14.75
N ILE A 315 -3.11 -40.37 15.93
CA ILE A 315 -3.75 -41.68 16.10
C ILE A 315 -5.14 -41.77 15.47
N GLU A 316 -5.81 -40.64 15.30
CA GLU A 316 -7.12 -40.50 14.67
C GLU A 316 -7.03 -40.34 13.15
N GLY A 317 -5.82 -40.35 12.63
CA GLY A 317 -5.56 -40.13 11.19
C GLY A 317 -5.73 -38.68 10.75
N ILE A 318 -5.60 -37.73 11.67
CA ILE A 318 -5.71 -36.27 11.39
C ILE A 318 -4.33 -35.65 11.37
N ALA A 319 -4.05 -34.83 10.35
CA ALA A 319 -2.89 -33.97 10.31
C ALA A 319 -3.35 -32.50 10.15
N SER A 320 -2.71 -31.58 10.84
CA SER A 320 -3.03 -30.16 10.78
C SER A 320 -1.82 -29.26 10.94
N THR A 321 -1.92 -28.04 10.43
CA THR A 321 -0.98 -26.95 10.69
C THR A 321 -1.57 -25.98 11.71
N SER A 322 -0.76 -25.02 12.18
CA SER A 322 -1.30 -23.84 12.87
C SER A 322 -2.13 -22.98 11.92
N SER A 323 -3.01 -22.13 12.47
CA SER A 323 -3.90 -21.26 11.71
C SER A 323 -3.21 -20.03 11.08
N ASP A 324 -1.89 -19.90 11.24
CA ASP A 324 -1.08 -18.77 10.78
C ASP A 324 0.17 -19.22 9.97
N LEU A 325 0.24 -20.50 9.60
CA LEU A 325 1.43 -21.04 8.95
C LEU A 325 1.59 -20.58 7.50
N LEU A 326 0.52 -20.68 6.69
CA LEU A 326 0.56 -20.53 5.25
C LEU A 326 0.05 -19.14 4.82
N PRO A 327 0.78 -18.39 3.99
CA PRO A 327 0.29 -17.12 3.48
C PRO A 327 -0.83 -17.31 2.46
N TYR A 328 -1.52 -16.21 2.17
CA TYR A 328 -2.57 -16.13 1.14
C TYR A 328 -2.11 -16.77 -0.17
N GLY A 329 -2.82 -17.78 -0.66
CA GLY A 329 -2.41 -18.44 -1.89
C GLY A 329 -2.96 -19.85 -2.07
N LYS A 330 -2.35 -20.57 -3.02
CA LYS A 330 -2.73 -21.90 -3.46
C LYS A 330 -1.69 -22.92 -3.06
N PHE A 331 -2.13 -24.04 -2.53
CA PHE A 331 -1.25 -25.12 -2.06
C PHE A 331 -1.82 -26.46 -2.46
N ARG A 332 -0.94 -27.45 -2.46
CA ARG A 332 -1.27 -28.86 -2.72
C ARG A 332 -0.76 -29.74 -1.58
N ILE A 333 -1.60 -30.63 -1.09
CA ILE A 333 -1.19 -31.70 -0.18
C ILE A 333 -0.94 -32.96 -0.99
N VAL A 334 0.21 -33.57 -0.77
CA VAL A 334 0.60 -34.86 -1.37
C VAL A 334 1.04 -35.81 -0.27
N GLU A 335 0.55 -37.03 -0.29
CA GLU A 335 1.06 -38.10 0.58
C GLU A 335 2.45 -38.51 0.09
N SER A 336 3.45 -38.39 0.94
CA SER A 336 4.83 -38.81 0.66
C SER A 336 5.19 -40.16 1.30
N GLU A 337 4.48 -40.55 2.37
CA GLU A 337 4.68 -41.84 3.03
C GLU A 337 3.34 -42.37 3.58
N ALA A 338 2.98 -43.61 3.18
CA ALA A 338 1.78 -44.26 3.68
C ALA A 338 1.94 -44.73 5.14
N PRO A 339 0.83 -44.83 5.90
CA PRO A 339 0.89 -45.36 7.25
C PRO A 339 1.13 -46.86 7.24
N ASP A 340 1.53 -47.41 8.40
CA ASP A 340 1.82 -48.82 8.51
C ASP A 340 0.58 -49.69 8.22
N GLY A 341 0.77 -50.72 7.41
CA GLY A 341 -0.29 -51.62 6.93
C GLY A 341 -1.01 -51.15 5.65
N TYR A 342 -0.69 -49.96 5.11
CA TYR A 342 -1.29 -49.42 3.88
C TYR A 342 -0.29 -49.24 2.75
N LEU A 343 -0.82 -49.16 1.53
CA LEU A 343 -0.10 -48.81 0.32
C LEU A 343 -0.38 -47.33 0.00
N THR A 344 0.49 -46.70 -0.76
CA THR A 344 0.25 -45.33 -1.31
C THR A 344 -0.81 -45.32 -2.41
N ASP A 345 -1.18 -46.48 -2.92
CA ASP A 345 -2.21 -46.60 -3.97
C ASP A 345 -3.55 -46.04 -3.48
N GLY A 346 -4.16 -45.20 -4.33
CA GLY A 346 -5.40 -44.51 -4.02
C GLY A 346 -5.22 -43.12 -3.38
N ALA A 347 -4.04 -42.77 -2.92
CA ALA A 347 -3.76 -41.44 -2.40
C ALA A 347 -3.71 -40.41 -3.55
N LYS A 348 -4.69 -39.51 -3.58
CA LYS A 348 -4.77 -38.42 -4.59
C LYS A 348 -4.36 -37.09 -3.96
N PRO A 349 -3.55 -36.30 -4.65
CA PRO A 349 -3.25 -34.94 -4.21
C PRO A 349 -4.51 -34.08 -4.07
N ILE A 350 -4.53 -33.17 -3.11
CA ILE A 350 -5.65 -32.25 -2.88
C ILE A 350 -5.12 -30.82 -2.92
N ASP A 351 -5.75 -29.99 -3.77
CA ASP A 351 -5.47 -28.58 -3.85
C ASP A 351 -6.40 -27.81 -2.90
N PHE A 352 -5.86 -26.79 -2.26
CA PHE A 352 -6.62 -25.89 -1.40
C PHE A 352 -6.07 -24.48 -1.45
N THR A 353 -6.84 -23.52 -0.93
CA THR A 353 -6.49 -22.10 -0.91
C THR A 353 -6.59 -21.53 0.48
N ILE A 354 -5.66 -20.63 0.81
CA ILE A 354 -5.72 -19.77 2.00
C ILE A 354 -6.21 -18.40 1.54
N THR A 355 -7.38 -17.98 2.05
CA THR A 355 -8.03 -16.72 1.69
C THR A 355 -8.52 -15.90 2.88
N GLU A 356 -8.60 -16.50 4.06
CA GLU A 356 -9.11 -15.87 5.29
C GLU A 356 -8.07 -15.94 6.40
N ASN A 357 -7.85 -14.80 7.06
CA ASN A 357 -6.85 -14.70 8.12
C ASN A 357 -7.24 -15.51 9.36
N GLY A 358 -6.31 -16.29 9.88
CA GLY A 358 -6.48 -17.09 11.10
C GLY A 358 -7.37 -18.33 10.94
N LYS A 359 -7.82 -18.64 9.71
CA LYS A 359 -8.71 -19.79 9.45
C LYS A 359 -7.93 -21.03 9.07
N ILE A 360 -8.40 -22.18 9.57
CA ILE A 360 -7.94 -23.50 9.14
C ILE A 360 -8.91 -24.01 8.06
N VAL A 361 -8.40 -24.30 6.88
CA VAL A 361 -9.14 -24.96 5.82
C VAL A 361 -9.36 -26.41 6.24
N ASP A 362 -10.60 -26.80 6.45
CA ASP A 362 -10.98 -28.14 6.90
C ASP A 362 -11.24 -29.05 5.71
N LEU A 363 -10.35 -30.03 5.51
CA LEU A 363 -10.43 -31.06 4.47
C LEU A 363 -10.67 -32.47 5.08
N THR A 364 -11.44 -32.53 6.18
CA THR A 364 -11.68 -33.79 6.89
C THR A 364 -12.93 -34.53 6.44
N ASP A 365 -13.77 -33.94 5.60
CA ASP A 365 -14.94 -34.61 5.02
C ASP A 365 -14.54 -35.73 4.03
N GLU A 366 -15.50 -36.56 3.67
CA GLU A 366 -15.27 -37.71 2.77
C GLU A 366 -14.77 -37.30 1.39
N ALA A 367 -15.24 -36.18 0.86
CA ALA A 367 -14.88 -35.71 -0.48
C ALA A 367 -13.42 -35.21 -0.57
N HIS A 368 -12.88 -34.68 0.55
CA HIS A 368 -11.57 -34.08 0.61
C HIS A 368 -10.54 -34.88 1.42
N SER A 369 -10.92 -36.03 2.01
CA SER A 369 -10.00 -36.92 2.71
C SER A 369 -9.07 -37.65 1.74
N ILE A 370 -7.93 -38.12 2.26
CA ILE A 370 -6.97 -38.92 1.50
C ILE A 370 -7.10 -40.39 1.89
N TYR A 371 -7.25 -41.25 0.89
CA TYR A 371 -7.53 -42.65 1.02
C TYR A 371 -6.33 -43.51 0.64
N ASN A 372 -6.09 -44.64 1.37
CA ASN A 372 -5.11 -45.63 0.95
C ASN A 372 -5.72 -47.01 0.96
N GLN A 373 -5.17 -47.87 0.10
CA GLN A 373 -5.48 -49.30 0.04
C GLN A 373 -4.78 -50.04 1.15
N ILE A 374 -5.52 -50.84 1.92
CA ILE A 374 -4.95 -51.78 2.92
C ILE A 374 -4.09 -52.85 2.25
N LYS A 375 -2.94 -53.18 2.82
CA LYS A 375 -2.09 -54.29 2.37
C LYS A 375 -2.81 -55.62 2.61
N ARG A 376 -2.86 -56.45 1.60
CA ARG A 376 -3.43 -57.79 1.66
C ARG A 376 -2.36 -58.81 1.32
N GLY A 377 -2.50 -60.00 1.85
CA GLY A 377 -1.63 -61.15 1.55
C GLY A 377 -2.44 -62.42 1.56
N ASP A 378 -1.89 -63.40 0.87
CA ASP A 378 -2.44 -64.74 0.82
C ASP A 378 -1.68 -65.69 1.79
N ILE A 379 -2.38 -66.68 2.24
CA ILE A 379 -1.79 -67.79 3.05
C ILE A 379 -1.93 -69.06 2.23
N GLU A 380 -0.83 -69.73 2.06
CA GLU A 380 -0.82 -71.11 1.55
C GLU A 380 -0.37 -72.05 2.66
N GLY A 381 -1.11 -73.11 2.84
CA GLY A 381 -0.78 -74.14 3.82
C GLY A 381 -0.98 -75.56 3.28
N VAL A 382 -0.07 -76.45 3.61
CA VAL A 382 -0.16 -77.87 3.23
C VAL A 382 -0.29 -78.73 4.51
N LYS A 383 -1.34 -79.49 4.54
CA LYS A 383 -1.50 -80.50 5.60
C LYS A 383 -0.85 -81.78 5.17
N ILE A 384 -0.02 -82.36 6.07
CA ILE A 384 0.67 -83.65 5.85
C ILE A 384 0.36 -84.61 6.99
N GLY A 385 0.29 -85.88 6.70
CA GLY A 385 0.09 -86.95 7.69
C GLY A 385 1.39 -87.21 8.49
N ALA A 386 1.29 -87.19 9.82
CA ALA A 386 2.45 -87.29 10.72
C ALA A 386 3.28 -88.58 10.50
N GLY A 387 2.68 -89.71 10.22
CA GLY A 387 3.40 -90.94 9.98
C GLY A 387 3.77 -91.25 8.54
N THR A 388 3.07 -90.64 7.57
CA THR A 388 3.24 -90.97 6.14
C THR A 388 3.97 -89.88 5.38
N HIS A 389 4.09 -88.66 5.91
CA HIS A 389 4.56 -87.48 5.31
C HIS A 389 3.92 -87.13 3.96
N LYS A 390 2.73 -87.75 3.65
CA LYS A 390 1.97 -87.49 2.43
C LYS A 390 1.03 -86.29 2.62
N ARG A 391 0.75 -85.52 1.55
CA ARG A 391 -0.26 -84.47 1.57
C ARG A 391 -1.64 -85.11 1.77
N LEU A 392 -2.43 -84.44 2.64
CA LEU A 392 -3.83 -84.80 2.93
C LEU A 392 -4.75 -83.80 2.21
N ALA A 393 -5.67 -84.37 1.42
CA ALA A 393 -6.72 -83.57 0.75
C ALA A 393 -7.91 -83.31 1.69
N ASP A 394 -8.72 -82.32 1.38
CA ASP A 394 -10.04 -82.04 2.02
C ASP A 394 -9.99 -81.81 3.55
N VAL A 395 -8.85 -81.29 4.05
CA VAL A 395 -8.72 -80.90 5.46
C VAL A 395 -9.16 -79.46 5.66
N PRO A 396 -10.24 -79.19 6.41
CA PRO A 396 -10.73 -77.83 6.62
C PRO A 396 -9.76 -77.06 7.57
N PHE A 397 -9.51 -75.79 7.20
CA PHE A 397 -8.79 -74.84 8.05
C PHE A 397 -9.70 -73.69 8.40
N ARG A 398 -9.55 -73.13 9.58
CA ARG A 398 -10.21 -71.91 10.01
C ARG A 398 -9.13 -70.81 10.18
N ILE A 399 -9.34 -69.71 9.53
CA ILE A 399 -8.55 -68.49 9.74
C ILE A 399 -9.38 -67.56 10.64
N THR A 400 -8.80 -67.12 11.75
CA THR A 400 -9.44 -66.17 12.67
C THR A 400 -8.57 -64.96 12.85
N SER A 401 -9.18 -63.75 12.89
CA SER A 401 -8.49 -62.52 13.26
C SER A 401 -8.13 -62.58 14.75
N LYS A 402 -6.95 -62.05 15.09
CA LYS A 402 -6.51 -61.83 16.49
C LYS A 402 -6.67 -60.39 16.91
N THR A 403 -7.18 -59.49 16.02
CA THR A 403 -7.38 -58.06 16.28
C THR A 403 -8.83 -57.70 16.11
#